data_fbec177487e3019a4efc4082cc12e65c
#
_entry.id   fbec177487e3019a4efc4082cc12e65c
#
_cell.length_a   1.000
_cell.length_b   1.000
_cell.length_c   1.000
_cell.angle_alpha   90.00
_cell.angle_beta   90.00
_cell.angle_gamma   90.00
#
_symmetry.space_group_name_H-M   'P 1'
#
loop_
_entity.id
_entity.type
_entity.pdbx_description
1 polymer ?
#
loop_
_entity_poly.entity_id
_entity_poly.type
_entity_poly.pdbx_seq_one_letter_code
_entity_poly.pdbx_strand_id
1 'polypeptide(L)'
;MKIAQIAPLEESCPPRLYGGTERIVSYLAEEQVRQGHEVTLFASGDSKTSAHLVPCSKEALRLDPMVTNSLPWHVAMLEEVRRRADEFDVLHFHIDFLHYPMAQPFADRMVTTMHGRLDGHDLRPVYATFPNYPLVSISDDQRGPLPFVNWAGTVYHGIPRDLLPFTEQPRGDYLAFLGRISPEKRPDRAIEIARRAGMPLKIAAKISDTDRRYWEETIAPMIETCDHVEYVGEINESQKADFLGNARALLFPIDWPEPFGLVMIEAMACGTPVIAWENGSVPEIVEPGLTGYLVKSLDEAVMALGKLDRISRRIVRATFEERFTADRMAQDYIDIYRALPGVRAATTPMLHLRDGRDADVLQAAQ
;
A
#
# COMPACT_ATOMS: atom_id res chain seq x y z
N MET A 1 -11.60 -14.13 -13.39
CA MET A 1 -10.84 -13.37 -14.41
C MET A 1 -9.40 -13.85 -14.40
N LYS A 2 -8.75 -13.76 -15.56
CA LYS A 2 -7.29 -13.93 -15.70
C LYS A 2 -6.62 -12.58 -15.56
N ILE A 3 -5.85 -12.40 -14.50
CA ILE A 3 -5.28 -11.10 -14.11
C ILE A 3 -3.75 -11.20 -14.17
N ALA A 4 -3.10 -10.29 -14.89
CA ALA A 4 -1.67 -10.09 -14.80
C ALA A 4 -1.38 -8.95 -13.80
N GLN A 5 -0.57 -9.24 -12.77
CA GLN A 5 0.00 -8.26 -11.86
C GLN A 5 1.47 -8.02 -12.24
N ILE A 6 1.82 -6.79 -12.60
CA ILE A 6 3.17 -6.43 -13.07
C ILE A 6 3.83 -5.55 -12.00
N ALA A 7 4.69 -6.18 -11.19
CA ALA A 7 5.39 -5.56 -10.08
C ALA A 7 6.70 -4.89 -10.51
N PRO A 8 7.21 -3.91 -9.74
CA PRO A 8 8.61 -3.51 -9.84
C PRO A 8 9.55 -4.69 -9.54
N LEU A 9 10.76 -4.64 -10.05
CA LEU A 9 11.76 -5.69 -9.85
C LEU A 9 12.80 -5.34 -8.77
N GLU A 10 12.69 -4.18 -8.14
CA GLU A 10 13.63 -3.70 -7.13
C GLU A 10 13.65 -4.57 -5.87
N GLU A 11 12.49 -5.06 -5.45
CA GLU A 11 12.33 -5.97 -4.32
C GLU A 11 11.51 -7.20 -4.72
N SER A 12 11.54 -8.25 -3.90
CA SER A 12 10.64 -9.40 -4.06
C SER A 12 9.20 -9.06 -3.62
N CYS A 13 8.23 -9.85 -4.06
CA CYS A 13 6.85 -9.81 -3.60
C CYS A 13 6.57 -11.04 -2.69
N PRO A 14 6.39 -10.88 -1.35
CA PRO A 14 6.61 -9.65 -0.59
C PRO A 14 8.11 -9.33 -0.39
N PRO A 15 8.45 -8.06 -0.11
CA PRO A 15 9.83 -7.66 0.14
C PRO A 15 10.31 -8.20 1.50
N ARG A 16 11.61 -8.46 1.60
CA ARG A 16 12.21 -8.97 2.85
C ARG A 16 12.20 -7.94 3.98
N LEU A 17 12.42 -6.67 3.65
CA LEU A 17 12.45 -5.54 4.60
C LEU A 17 11.61 -4.38 4.06
N TYR A 18 12.27 -3.35 3.53
CA TYR A 18 11.62 -2.16 2.96
C TYR A 18 11.17 -2.43 1.53
N GLY A 19 9.98 -1.97 1.15
CA GLY A 19 9.39 -2.11 -0.18
C GLY A 19 7.86 -1.97 -0.08
N GLY A 20 7.36 -0.73 -0.18
CA GLY A 20 5.92 -0.46 0.00
C GLY A 20 5.09 -1.00 -1.16
N THR A 21 5.54 -0.74 -2.39
CA THR A 21 4.84 -1.14 -3.61
C THR A 21 4.73 -2.65 -3.75
N GLU A 22 5.85 -3.35 -3.67
CA GLU A 22 5.91 -4.81 -3.84
C GLU A 22 5.15 -5.53 -2.72
N ARG A 23 5.11 -4.95 -1.52
CA ARG A 23 4.30 -5.44 -0.41
C ARG A 23 2.81 -5.39 -0.74
N ILE A 24 2.34 -4.26 -1.24
CA ILE A 24 0.93 -4.08 -1.64
C ILE A 24 0.58 -4.97 -2.83
N VAL A 25 1.46 -5.09 -3.82
CA VAL A 25 1.24 -6.00 -4.96
C VAL A 25 1.12 -7.45 -4.49
N SER A 26 1.99 -7.86 -3.55
CA SER A 26 1.89 -9.19 -2.94
C SER A 26 0.54 -9.39 -2.25
N TYR A 27 0.10 -8.49 -1.38
CA TYR A 27 -1.18 -8.62 -0.69
C TYR A 27 -2.37 -8.64 -1.65
N LEU A 28 -2.32 -7.81 -2.70
CA LEU A 28 -3.35 -7.76 -3.73
C LEU A 28 -3.41 -9.09 -4.52
N ALA A 29 -2.27 -9.60 -4.96
CA ALA A 29 -2.19 -10.85 -5.73
C ALA A 29 -2.71 -12.04 -4.91
N GLU A 30 -2.25 -12.19 -3.65
CA GLU A 30 -2.71 -13.26 -2.76
C GLU A 30 -4.21 -13.21 -2.51
N GLU A 31 -4.74 -12.00 -2.28
CA GLU A 31 -6.15 -11.83 -2.02
C GLU A 31 -7.01 -12.11 -3.26
N GLN A 32 -6.57 -11.70 -4.45
CA GLN A 32 -7.25 -12.01 -5.71
C GLN A 32 -7.27 -13.52 -6.00
N VAL A 33 -6.17 -14.24 -5.69
CA VAL A 33 -6.16 -15.71 -5.76
C VAL A 33 -7.18 -16.30 -4.78
N ARG A 34 -7.22 -15.81 -3.53
CA ARG A 34 -8.19 -16.25 -2.51
C ARG A 34 -9.63 -15.99 -2.92
N GLN A 35 -9.89 -14.92 -3.67
CA GLN A 35 -11.21 -14.60 -4.25
C GLN A 35 -11.55 -15.44 -5.51
N GLY A 36 -10.68 -16.39 -5.92
CA GLY A 36 -10.92 -17.32 -7.00
C GLY A 36 -10.56 -16.80 -8.40
N HIS A 37 -9.68 -15.79 -8.49
CA HIS A 37 -9.14 -15.32 -9.77
C HIS A 37 -7.89 -16.09 -10.18
N GLU A 38 -7.66 -16.24 -11.48
CA GLU A 38 -6.41 -16.76 -12.04
C GLU A 38 -5.41 -15.61 -12.15
N VAL A 39 -4.48 -15.54 -11.19
CA VAL A 39 -3.51 -14.44 -11.12
C VAL A 39 -2.13 -14.91 -11.59
N THR A 40 -1.51 -14.12 -12.47
CA THR A 40 -0.11 -14.27 -12.86
C THR A 40 0.66 -13.06 -12.37
N LEU A 41 1.72 -13.29 -11.60
CA LEU A 41 2.58 -12.25 -11.06
C LEU A 41 3.89 -12.19 -11.86
N PHE A 42 4.14 -11.08 -12.55
CA PHE A 42 5.43 -10.74 -13.16
C PHE A 42 6.26 -9.98 -12.12
N ALA A 43 7.30 -10.61 -11.59
CA ALA A 43 8.11 -10.09 -10.50
C ALA A 43 9.52 -10.69 -10.50
N SER A 44 10.34 -10.36 -9.49
CA SER A 44 11.63 -11.02 -9.25
C SER A 44 11.44 -12.49 -8.89
N GLY A 45 12.40 -13.34 -9.26
CA GLY A 45 12.31 -14.80 -9.14
C GLY A 45 12.39 -15.33 -7.70
N ASP A 46 12.81 -14.51 -6.74
CA ASP A 46 12.81 -14.81 -5.32
C ASP A 46 11.49 -14.43 -4.62
N SER A 47 10.49 -13.95 -5.37
CA SER A 47 9.14 -13.66 -4.88
C SER A 47 8.42 -14.94 -4.43
N LYS A 48 7.56 -14.80 -3.41
CA LYS A 48 6.76 -15.89 -2.85
C LYS A 48 5.28 -15.55 -2.99
N THR A 49 4.57 -16.35 -3.78
CA THR A 49 3.16 -16.09 -4.07
C THR A 49 2.40 -17.38 -4.35
N SER A 50 1.10 -17.39 -4.07
CA SER A 50 0.16 -18.42 -4.50
C SER A 50 -0.31 -18.23 -5.95
N ALA A 51 -0.06 -17.04 -6.54
CA ALA A 51 -0.27 -16.78 -7.95
C ALA A 51 0.75 -17.53 -8.83
N HIS A 52 0.50 -17.60 -10.14
CA HIS A 52 1.50 -18.10 -11.08
C HIS A 52 2.63 -17.08 -11.22
N LEU A 53 3.84 -17.39 -10.70
CA LEU A 53 5.00 -16.50 -10.81
C LEU A 53 5.65 -16.61 -12.18
N VAL A 54 5.84 -15.48 -12.85
CA VAL A 54 6.72 -15.31 -14.01
C VAL A 54 7.96 -14.57 -13.58
N PRO A 55 9.11 -15.25 -13.40
CA PRO A 55 10.33 -14.61 -12.92
C PRO A 55 10.96 -13.76 -14.02
N CYS A 56 11.03 -12.45 -13.81
CA CYS A 56 11.59 -11.47 -14.74
C CYS A 56 13.03 -11.06 -14.40
N SER A 57 13.54 -11.49 -13.25
CA SER A 57 14.94 -11.43 -12.81
C SER A 57 15.21 -12.66 -11.96
N LYS A 58 16.48 -12.97 -11.71
CA LYS A 58 16.85 -14.10 -10.83
C LYS A 58 16.38 -13.85 -9.38
N GLU A 59 16.60 -12.66 -8.90
CA GLU A 59 16.24 -12.19 -7.57
C GLU A 59 15.95 -10.68 -7.63
N ALA A 60 15.49 -10.09 -6.52
CA ALA A 60 15.28 -8.65 -6.38
C ALA A 60 16.52 -7.87 -6.82
N LEU A 61 16.36 -6.91 -7.74
CA LEU A 61 17.51 -6.22 -8.37
C LEU A 61 18.37 -5.45 -7.36
N ARG A 62 17.77 -5.01 -6.24
CA ARG A 62 18.50 -4.33 -5.15
C ARG A 62 19.45 -5.25 -4.39
N LEU A 63 19.24 -6.58 -4.47
CA LEU A 63 20.12 -7.56 -3.84
C LEU A 63 21.30 -7.98 -4.72
N ASP A 64 21.25 -7.70 -6.02
CA ASP A 64 22.34 -8.00 -6.94
C ASP A 64 23.28 -6.79 -7.05
N PRO A 65 24.51 -6.88 -6.48
CA PRO A 65 25.48 -5.77 -6.52
C PRO A 65 26.00 -5.44 -7.92
N MET A 66 25.76 -6.31 -8.90
CA MET A 66 26.14 -6.07 -10.30
C MET A 66 25.11 -5.22 -11.04
N VAL A 67 23.89 -5.06 -10.49
CA VAL A 67 22.84 -4.24 -11.09
C VAL A 67 23.03 -2.78 -10.69
N THR A 68 23.45 -1.96 -11.64
CA THR A 68 23.59 -0.51 -11.46
C THR A 68 22.44 0.29 -12.08
N ASN A 69 21.64 -0.35 -12.94
CA ASN A 69 20.50 0.25 -13.61
C ASN A 69 19.39 -0.81 -13.80
N SER A 70 18.27 -0.62 -13.17
CA SER A 70 17.13 -1.54 -13.25
C SER A 70 16.30 -1.40 -14.53
N LEU A 71 16.39 -0.27 -15.25
CA LEU A 71 15.57 0.01 -16.43
C LEU A 71 15.66 -1.07 -17.53
N PRO A 72 16.85 -1.60 -17.92
CA PRO A 72 16.92 -2.68 -18.91
C PRO A 72 16.15 -3.94 -18.53
N TRP A 73 16.11 -4.28 -17.23
CA TRP A 73 15.37 -5.41 -16.70
C TRP A 73 13.84 -5.20 -16.81
N HIS A 74 13.38 -4.00 -16.50
CA HIS A 74 11.97 -3.64 -16.68
C HIS A 74 11.56 -3.65 -18.15
N VAL A 75 12.42 -3.17 -19.06
CA VAL A 75 12.15 -3.24 -20.51
C VAL A 75 12.04 -4.70 -20.98
N ALA A 76 12.91 -5.59 -20.51
CA ALA A 76 12.83 -7.02 -20.83
C ALA A 76 11.54 -7.66 -20.27
N MET A 77 11.18 -7.35 -19.02
CA MET A 77 9.91 -7.77 -18.42
C MET A 77 8.71 -7.30 -19.24
N LEU A 78 8.71 -6.03 -19.64
CA LEU A 78 7.62 -5.46 -20.42
C LEU A 78 7.44 -6.15 -21.77
N GLU A 79 8.51 -6.57 -22.44
CA GLU A 79 8.42 -7.36 -23.68
C GLU A 79 7.82 -8.74 -23.42
N GLU A 80 8.15 -9.39 -22.28
CA GLU A 80 7.50 -10.65 -21.89
C GLU A 80 6.00 -10.47 -21.61
N VAL A 81 5.63 -9.41 -20.89
CA VAL A 81 4.22 -9.04 -20.67
C VAL A 81 3.50 -8.81 -22.00
N ARG A 82 4.11 -8.07 -22.93
CA ARG A 82 3.52 -7.77 -24.24
C ARG A 82 3.25 -9.04 -25.05
N ARG A 83 4.19 -9.99 -25.07
CA ARG A 83 4.02 -11.28 -25.78
C ARG A 83 2.86 -12.09 -25.25
N ARG A 84 2.60 -11.99 -23.98
CA ARG A 84 1.57 -12.77 -23.27
C ARG A 84 0.28 -11.99 -22.99
N ALA A 85 0.18 -10.74 -23.43
CA ALA A 85 -0.94 -9.86 -23.10
C ALA A 85 -2.31 -10.46 -23.42
N ASP A 86 -2.42 -11.26 -24.49
CA ASP A 86 -3.70 -11.89 -24.90
C ASP A 86 -4.12 -13.08 -24.03
N GLU A 87 -3.28 -13.54 -23.11
CA GLU A 87 -3.62 -14.55 -22.11
C GLU A 87 -4.51 -13.99 -20.99
N PHE A 88 -4.58 -12.66 -20.83
CA PHE A 88 -5.18 -12.01 -19.68
C PHE A 88 -6.41 -11.17 -20.02
N ASP A 89 -7.40 -11.22 -19.14
CA ASP A 89 -8.56 -10.32 -19.19
C ASP A 89 -8.17 -8.89 -18.77
N VAL A 90 -7.21 -8.77 -17.82
CA VAL A 90 -6.73 -7.49 -17.26
C VAL A 90 -5.21 -7.53 -17.07
N LEU A 91 -4.56 -6.42 -17.42
CA LEU A 91 -3.15 -6.16 -17.12
C LEU A 91 -3.07 -5.00 -16.11
N HIS A 92 -2.59 -5.25 -14.91
CA HIS A 92 -2.44 -4.25 -13.86
C HIS A 92 -0.96 -3.94 -13.59
N PHE A 93 -0.57 -2.72 -13.90
CA PHE A 93 0.81 -2.25 -13.79
C PHE A 93 1.04 -1.45 -12.50
N HIS A 94 2.20 -1.71 -11.85
CA HIS A 94 2.65 -1.01 -10.65
C HIS A 94 4.03 -0.36 -10.84
N ILE A 95 4.38 -0.07 -12.09
CA ILE A 95 5.70 0.42 -12.54
C ILE A 95 5.60 1.81 -13.17
N ASP A 96 4.75 2.65 -12.64
CA ASP A 96 4.47 3.99 -13.13
C ASP A 96 4.12 4.00 -14.63
N PHE A 97 4.82 4.76 -15.43
CA PHE A 97 4.54 4.98 -16.87
C PHE A 97 5.39 4.14 -17.82
N LEU A 98 6.25 3.24 -17.35
CA LEU A 98 7.25 2.56 -18.20
C LEU A 98 6.62 1.76 -19.35
N HIS A 99 5.42 1.23 -19.19
CA HIS A 99 4.70 0.44 -20.19
C HIS A 99 3.93 1.29 -21.22
N TYR A 100 3.74 2.59 -21.02
CA TYR A 100 2.84 3.42 -21.85
C TYR A 100 3.18 3.39 -23.34
N PRO A 101 4.47 3.49 -23.79
CA PRO A 101 4.78 3.49 -25.22
C PRO A 101 4.36 2.21 -25.94
N MET A 102 4.19 1.08 -25.24
CA MET A 102 3.82 -0.21 -25.83
C MET A 102 2.40 -0.65 -25.54
N ALA A 103 1.66 0.09 -24.70
CA ALA A 103 0.38 -0.36 -24.14
C ALA A 103 -0.82 -0.22 -25.07
N GLN A 104 -0.69 0.52 -26.18
CA GLN A 104 -1.80 0.80 -27.11
C GLN A 104 -2.62 -0.44 -27.51
N PRO A 105 -2.04 -1.63 -27.79
CA PRO A 105 -2.81 -2.81 -28.20
C PRO A 105 -3.73 -3.39 -27.11
N PHE A 106 -3.52 -3.06 -25.85
CA PHE A 106 -4.29 -3.55 -24.69
C PHE A 106 -4.75 -2.46 -23.74
N ALA A 107 -4.78 -1.20 -24.22
CA ALA A 107 -5.12 -0.03 -23.43
C ALA A 107 -6.55 -0.07 -22.85
N ASP A 108 -7.46 -0.80 -23.47
CA ASP A 108 -8.85 -0.97 -23.07
C ASP A 108 -9.04 -1.96 -21.90
N ARG A 109 -8.02 -2.79 -21.60
CA ARG A 109 -8.04 -3.79 -20.53
C ARG A 109 -6.84 -3.70 -19.59
N MET A 110 -6.17 -2.57 -19.54
CA MET A 110 -5.11 -2.30 -18.59
C MET A 110 -5.50 -1.24 -17.57
N VAL A 111 -4.79 -1.23 -16.46
CA VAL A 111 -4.86 -0.17 -15.45
C VAL A 111 -3.48 0.00 -14.82
N THR A 112 -3.18 1.21 -14.37
CA THR A 112 -1.92 1.50 -13.66
C THR A 112 -2.23 2.09 -12.29
N THR A 113 -1.74 1.46 -11.23
CA THR A 113 -1.77 2.06 -9.90
C THR A 113 -0.52 2.90 -9.66
N MET A 114 -0.75 4.13 -9.23
CA MET A 114 0.29 5.08 -8.90
C MET A 114 0.63 4.95 -7.41
N HIS A 115 1.87 4.54 -7.08
CA HIS A 115 2.29 4.33 -5.67
C HIS A 115 3.09 5.48 -5.09
N GLY A 116 3.65 6.33 -5.95
CA GLY A 116 4.52 7.44 -5.58
C GLY A 116 3.84 8.81 -5.66
N ARG A 117 4.64 9.84 -5.44
CA ARG A 117 4.24 11.24 -5.65
C ARG A 117 4.09 11.54 -7.13
N LEU A 118 3.13 12.41 -7.45
CA LEU A 118 2.83 12.82 -8.83
C LEU A 118 3.08 14.32 -9.09
N ASP A 119 3.59 15.03 -8.10
CA ASP A 119 3.90 16.47 -8.18
C ASP A 119 5.30 16.78 -8.77
N GLY A 120 6.05 15.74 -9.17
CA GLY A 120 7.33 15.90 -9.85
C GLY A 120 7.18 16.62 -11.20
N HIS A 121 7.97 17.69 -11.41
CA HIS A 121 7.93 18.47 -12.66
C HIS A 121 8.10 17.60 -13.93
N ASP A 122 8.97 16.60 -13.87
CA ASP A 122 9.32 15.73 -14.99
C ASP A 122 8.23 14.69 -15.33
N LEU A 123 7.24 14.50 -14.45
CA LEU A 123 6.15 13.53 -14.68
C LEU A 123 5.07 14.08 -15.62
N ARG A 124 4.80 15.39 -15.56
CA ARG A 124 3.71 16.01 -16.30
C ARG A 124 3.77 15.77 -17.82
N PRO A 125 4.95 15.85 -18.51
CA PRO A 125 5.02 15.59 -19.95
C PRO A 125 4.55 14.20 -20.36
N VAL A 126 4.92 13.15 -19.64
CA VAL A 126 4.53 11.77 -19.97
C VAL A 126 3.03 11.56 -19.79
N TYR A 127 2.44 12.04 -18.68
CA TYR A 127 1.00 11.91 -18.45
C TYR A 127 0.17 12.78 -19.40
N ALA A 128 0.70 13.93 -19.83
CA ALA A 128 0.06 14.75 -20.88
C ALA A 128 0.10 14.09 -22.26
N THR A 129 1.09 13.25 -22.53
CA THR A 129 1.18 12.47 -23.79
C THR A 129 0.19 11.30 -23.81
N PHE A 130 -0.09 10.69 -22.63
CA PHE A 130 -0.97 9.53 -22.50
C PHE A 130 -2.17 9.78 -21.56
N PRO A 131 -2.96 10.86 -21.77
CA PRO A 131 -3.97 11.29 -20.79
C PRO A 131 -5.16 10.34 -20.64
N ASN A 132 -5.37 9.46 -21.60
CA ASN A 132 -6.54 8.56 -21.66
C ASN A 132 -6.28 7.18 -21.02
N TYR A 133 -5.04 6.85 -20.64
CA TYR A 133 -4.77 5.57 -20.01
C TYR A 133 -5.33 5.54 -18.59
N PRO A 134 -6.02 4.43 -18.21
CA PRO A 134 -6.67 4.36 -16.91
C PRO A 134 -5.66 4.31 -15.77
N LEU A 135 -5.77 5.26 -14.85
CA LEU A 135 -4.96 5.36 -13.63
C LEU A 135 -5.80 5.11 -12.39
N VAL A 136 -5.21 4.49 -11.40
CA VAL A 136 -5.76 4.37 -10.05
C VAL A 136 -4.86 5.11 -9.08
N SER A 137 -5.43 6.03 -8.33
CA SER A 137 -4.77 6.68 -7.21
C SER A 137 -4.94 5.87 -5.93
N ILE A 138 -4.03 6.08 -4.98
CA ILE A 138 -4.07 5.45 -3.65
C ILE A 138 -4.58 6.40 -2.57
N SER A 139 -4.88 7.64 -2.93
CA SER A 139 -5.61 8.64 -2.17
C SER A 139 -6.22 9.67 -3.13
N ASP A 140 -7.17 10.45 -2.68
CA ASP A 140 -7.75 11.52 -3.49
C ASP A 140 -6.78 12.71 -3.61
N ASP A 141 -6.03 13.02 -2.55
CA ASP A 141 -4.97 14.04 -2.56
C ASP A 141 -3.93 13.78 -3.65
N GLN A 142 -3.55 12.51 -3.87
CA GLN A 142 -2.55 12.13 -4.88
C GLN A 142 -2.95 12.57 -6.31
N ARG A 143 -4.24 12.76 -6.60
CA ARG A 143 -4.72 13.17 -7.93
C ARG A 143 -4.45 14.66 -8.25
N GLY A 144 -4.30 15.47 -7.20
CA GLY A 144 -4.21 16.93 -7.33
C GLY A 144 -3.24 17.44 -8.40
N PRO A 145 -2.00 16.92 -8.49
CA PRO A 145 -1.03 17.35 -9.51
C PRO A 145 -1.40 17.01 -10.97
N LEU A 146 -2.23 15.99 -11.20
CA LEU A 146 -2.57 15.46 -12.52
C LEU A 146 -4.10 15.41 -12.75
N PRO A 147 -4.83 16.54 -12.69
CA PRO A 147 -6.30 16.55 -12.79
C PRO A 147 -6.81 16.24 -14.20
N PHE A 148 -5.94 16.19 -15.21
CA PHE A 148 -6.28 16.07 -16.63
C PHE A 148 -6.16 14.64 -17.18
N VAL A 149 -5.76 13.66 -16.35
CA VAL A 149 -5.63 12.25 -16.76
C VAL A 149 -6.91 11.46 -16.49
N ASN A 150 -7.00 10.27 -17.06
CA ASN A 150 -8.13 9.37 -16.88
C ASN A 150 -8.02 8.61 -15.55
N TRP A 151 -8.50 9.19 -14.45
CA TRP A 151 -8.62 8.52 -13.17
C TRP A 151 -9.77 7.51 -13.18
N ALA A 152 -9.46 6.23 -13.22
CA ALA A 152 -10.45 5.15 -13.15
C ALA A 152 -11.05 4.99 -11.74
N GLY A 153 -10.33 5.40 -10.72
CA GLY A 153 -10.80 5.37 -9.33
C GLY A 153 -9.71 5.72 -8.31
N THR A 154 -10.08 5.79 -7.04
CA THR A 154 -9.17 5.76 -5.89
C THR A 154 -9.33 4.42 -5.19
N VAL A 155 -8.24 3.70 -4.95
CA VAL A 155 -8.23 2.48 -4.13
C VAL A 155 -7.23 2.68 -3.01
N TYR A 156 -7.73 2.89 -1.80
CA TYR A 156 -6.88 2.93 -0.62
C TYR A 156 -6.15 1.61 -0.44
N HIS A 157 -4.90 1.64 -0.06
CA HIS A 157 -4.17 0.43 0.28
C HIS A 157 -4.83 -0.34 1.41
N GLY A 158 -4.64 -1.65 1.39
CA GLY A 158 -5.08 -2.57 2.42
C GLY A 158 -3.98 -3.57 2.76
N ILE A 159 -3.97 -4.01 4.01
CA ILE A 159 -3.09 -5.09 4.48
C ILE A 159 -3.94 -6.28 4.94
N PRO A 160 -3.39 -7.52 4.95
CA PRO A 160 -4.13 -8.67 5.44
C PRO A 160 -4.66 -8.44 6.86
N ARG A 161 -5.92 -8.79 7.09
CA ARG A 161 -6.63 -8.55 8.36
C ARG A 161 -5.87 -9.08 9.58
N ASP A 162 -5.24 -10.24 9.43
CA ASP A 162 -4.57 -10.96 10.51
C ASP A 162 -3.04 -10.76 10.51
N LEU A 163 -2.53 -9.88 9.64
CA LEU A 163 -1.08 -9.60 9.56
C LEU A 163 -0.53 -9.04 10.88
N LEU A 164 -1.25 -8.12 11.47
CA LEU A 164 -0.90 -7.44 12.71
C LEU A 164 -2.03 -7.66 13.73
N PRO A 165 -1.76 -8.41 14.81
CA PRO A 165 -2.76 -8.72 15.82
C PRO A 165 -3.18 -7.47 16.60
N PHE A 166 -4.46 -7.43 16.95
CA PHE A 166 -5.02 -6.39 17.79
C PHE A 166 -4.47 -6.47 19.23
N THR A 167 -4.05 -5.34 19.77
CA THR A 167 -3.60 -5.18 21.14
C THR A 167 -4.53 -4.24 21.89
N GLU A 168 -5.43 -4.77 22.70
CA GLU A 168 -6.38 -3.96 23.44
C GLU A 168 -5.72 -3.18 24.58
N GLN A 169 -4.81 -3.83 25.30
CA GLN A 169 -4.10 -3.27 26.45
C GLN A 169 -2.61 -3.22 26.14
N PRO A 170 -2.07 -2.06 25.72
CA PRO A 170 -0.65 -1.93 25.47
C PRO A 170 0.15 -2.11 26.75
N ARG A 171 1.29 -2.80 26.64
CA ARG A 171 2.20 -3.01 27.78
C ARG A 171 3.25 -1.91 27.89
N GLY A 172 3.46 -1.16 26.83
CA GLY A 172 4.42 -0.08 26.77
C GLY A 172 3.78 1.30 27.05
N ASP A 173 4.55 2.17 27.66
CA ASP A 173 4.18 3.57 27.86
C ASP A 173 5.07 4.48 27.01
N TYR A 174 5.15 4.18 25.71
CA TYR A 174 5.99 4.91 24.75
C TYR A 174 5.21 5.35 23.52
N LEU A 175 5.73 6.36 22.86
CA LEU A 175 5.34 6.79 21.53
C LEU A 175 6.16 6.03 20.49
N ALA A 176 5.57 5.67 19.36
CA ALA A 176 6.26 4.98 18.28
C ALA A 176 6.49 5.92 17.09
N PHE A 177 7.67 5.84 16.49
CA PHE A 177 7.93 6.34 15.15
C PHE A 177 8.42 5.17 14.31
N LEU A 178 7.77 4.92 13.16
CA LEU A 178 8.13 3.84 12.24
C LEU A 178 8.25 4.39 10.82
N GLY A 179 9.43 4.22 10.17
CA GLY A 179 9.60 4.71 8.82
C GLY A 179 11.03 4.70 8.32
N ARG A 180 11.41 5.74 7.61
CA ARG A 180 12.78 6.04 7.18
C ARG A 180 13.28 7.27 7.92
N ILE A 181 14.55 7.30 8.28
CA ILE A 181 15.19 8.53 8.74
C ILE A 181 15.39 9.42 7.51
N SER A 182 14.54 10.41 7.37
CA SER A 182 14.65 11.36 6.26
C SER A 182 14.00 12.71 6.63
N PRO A 183 14.43 13.82 6.00
CA PRO A 183 13.89 15.13 6.30
C PRO A 183 12.37 15.24 6.13
N GLU A 184 11.80 14.56 5.12
CA GLU A 184 10.37 14.60 4.86
C GLU A 184 9.53 13.78 5.87
N LYS A 185 10.12 12.77 6.54
CA LYS A 185 9.44 11.98 7.58
C LYS A 185 9.53 12.60 8.97
N ARG A 186 10.44 13.57 9.17
CA ARG A 186 10.54 14.41 10.36
C ARG A 186 10.68 13.65 11.70
N PRO A 187 11.60 12.68 11.84
CA PRO A 187 11.88 12.07 13.13
C PRO A 187 12.33 13.10 14.20
N ASP A 188 12.93 14.22 13.79
CA ASP A 188 13.25 15.37 14.65
C ASP A 188 12.00 15.94 15.35
N ARG A 189 10.87 16.06 14.64
CA ARG A 189 9.60 16.48 15.26
C ARG A 189 9.10 15.41 16.27
N ALA A 190 9.23 14.13 15.96
CA ALA A 190 8.83 13.06 16.88
C ALA A 190 9.65 13.13 18.20
N ILE A 191 10.95 13.33 18.11
CA ILE A 191 11.83 13.51 19.27
C ILE A 191 11.42 14.74 20.09
N GLU A 192 11.17 15.86 19.44
CA GLU A 192 10.77 17.10 20.12
C GLU A 192 9.39 16.99 20.80
N ILE A 193 8.43 16.29 20.19
CA ILE A 193 7.13 16.00 20.81
C ILE A 193 7.33 15.16 22.08
N ALA A 194 8.10 14.08 22.00
CA ALA A 194 8.39 13.21 23.12
C ALA A 194 9.07 13.98 24.28
N ARG A 195 10.06 14.81 23.95
CA ARG A 195 10.76 15.65 24.90
C ARG A 195 9.83 16.63 25.63
N ARG A 196 8.94 17.33 24.90
CA ARG A 196 7.97 18.28 25.48
C ARG A 196 6.92 17.59 26.33
N ALA A 197 6.51 16.39 25.91
CA ALA A 197 5.52 15.60 26.63
C ALA A 197 6.09 14.83 27.84
N GLY A 198 7.42 14.73 27.94
CA GLY A 198 8.08 13.90 28.97
C GLY A 198 7.76 12.40 28.81
N MET A 199 7.53 11.94 27.57
CA MET A 199 7.16 10.56 27.27
C MET A 199 8.30 9.81 26.55
N PRO A 200 8.47 8.52 26.80
CA PRO A 200 9.41 7.70 26.03
C PRO A 200 9.02 7.64 24.54
N LEU A 201 10.03 7.64 23.66
CA LEU A 201 9.87 7.46 22.23
C LEU A 201 10.76 6.33 21.74
N LYS A 202 10.18 5.40 20.98
CA LYS A 202 10.94 4.40 20.25
C LYS A 202 10.89 4.71 18.75
N ILE A 203 12.08 4.74 18.14
CA ILE A 203 12.24 5.02 16.70
C ILE A 203 12.71 3.73 16.03
N ALA A 204 11.83 3.11 15.24
CA ALA A 204 12.17 2.01 14.35
C ALA A 204 12.30 2.55 12.93
N ALA A 205 13.53 2.61 12.39
CA ALA A 205 13.72 3.28 11.13
C ALA A 205 14.96 2.79 10.37
N LYS A 206 14.82 2.78 9.02
CA LYS A 206 15.94 2.59 8.11
C LYS A 206 16.70 3.90 7.93
N ILE A 207 18.04 3.82 7.95
CA ILE A 207 18.94 4.88 7.54
C ILE A 207 19.46 4.53 6.15
N SER A 208 19.00 5.25 5.11
CA SER A 208 19.51 5.10 3.76
C SER A 208 20.81 5.89 3.57
N ASP A 209 21.62 5.51 2.58
CA ASP A 209 22.87 6.24 2.28
C ASP A 209 22.60 7.68 1.86
N THR A 210 21.49 7.93 1.19
CA THR A 210 21.04 9.28 0.81
C THR A 210 20.71 10.16 1.99
N ASP A 211 20.27 9.59 3.11
CA ASP A 211 19.81 10.30 4.29
C ASP A 211 20.82 10.23 5.45
N ARG A 212 21.99 9.59 5.24
CA ARG A 212 23.04 9.39 6.26
C ARG A 212 23.50 10.70 6.88
N ARG A 213 23.65 11.75 6.07
CA ARG A 213 24.04 13.07 6.54
C ARG A 213 23.00 13.67 7.51
N TYR A 214 21.71 13.52 7.20
CA TYR A 214 20.63 13.98 8.09
C TYR A 214 20.62 13.21 9.42
N TRP A 215 20.89 11.91 9.36
CA TRP A 215 21.07 11.10 10.56
C TRP A 215 22.22 11.62 11.42
N GLU A 216 23.42 11.76 10.85
CA GLU A 216 24.64 12.12 11.57
C GLU A 216 24.62 13.55 12.12
N GLU A 217 24.12 14.53 11.34
CA GLU A 217 24.15 15.93 11.71
C GLU A 217 22.93 16.38 12.55
N THR A 218 21.81 15.65 12.50
CA THR A 218 20.56 16.09 13.14
C THR A 218 20.00 15.07 14.13
N ILE A 219 19.73 13.85 13.69
CA ILE A 219 18.94 12.90 14.50
C ILE A 219 19.77 12.24 15.59
N ALA A 220 20.97 11.74 15.28
CA ALA A 220 21.84 11.10 16.27
C ALA A 220 22.17 12.03 17.44
N PRO A 221 22.58 13.31 17.24
CA PRO A 221 22.81 14.24 18.34
C PRO A 221 21.57 14.52 19.19
N MET A 222 20.37 14.56 18.57
CA MET A 222 19.13 14.75 19.33
C MET A 222 18.83 13.55 20.23
N ILE A 223 19.08 12.31 19.75
CA ILE A 223 18.90 11.10 20.55
C ILE A 223 19.90 11.06 21.69
N GLU A 224 21.19 11.36 21.46
CA GLU A 224 22.23 11.37 22.47
C GLU A 224 21.96 12.35 23.63
N THR A 225 21.21 13.42 23.37
CA THR A 225 20.84 14.43 24.37
C THR A 225 19.47 14.20 25.01
N CYS A 226 18.82 13.05 24.74
CA CYS A 226 17.44 12.80 25.15
C CYS A 226 17.27 11.37 25.72
N ASP A 227 17.48 11.17 27.02
CA ASP A 227 17.54 9.89 27.71
C ASP A 227 16.30 8.99 27.52
N HIS A 228 15.17 9.55 27.10
CA HIS A 228 13.92 8.80 26.91
C HIS A 228 13.62 8.50 25.43
N VAL A 229 14.58 8.70 24.52
CA VAL A 229 14.46 8.35 23.11
C VAL A 229 15.36 7.16 22.79
N GLU A 230 14.77 6.10 22.26
CA GLU A 230 15.45 4.88 21.87
C GLU A 230 15.40 4.69 20.35
N TYR A 231 16.55 4.58 19.70
CA TYR A 231 16.65 4.12 18.31
C TYR A 231 16.82 2.61 18.29
N VAL A 232 15.80 1.88 17.83
CA VAL A 232 15.78 0.40 17.82
C VAL A 232 16.28 -0.22 16.51
N GLY A 233 16.65 0.60 15.53
CA GLY A 233 17.09 0.13 14.21
C GLY A 233 15.93 -0.18 13.27
N GLU A 234 16.23 -0.89 12.18
CA GLU A 234 15.22 -1.37 11.24
C GLU A 234 14.55 -2.63 11.77
N ILE A 235 13.22 -2.68 11.78
CA ILE A 235 12.44 -3.83 12.23
C ILE A 235 11.76 -4.52 11.03
N ASN A 236 11.62 -5.83 11.14
CA ASN A 236 10.92 -6.65 10.16
C ASN A 236 9.41 -6.78 10.48
N GLU A 237 8.66 -7.44 9.60
CA GLU A 237 7.21 -7.58 9.73
C GLU A 237 6.78 -8.22 11.06
N SER A 238 7.48 -9.27 11.51
CA SER A 238 7.12 -9.98 12.75
C SER A 238 7.33 -9.14 14.03
N GLN A 239 8.19 -8.13 13.97
CA GLN A 239 8.46 -7.22 15.09
C GLN A 239 7.50 -6.05 15.16
N LYS A 240 6.86 -5.70 14.01
CA LYS A 240 5.94 -4.56 13.92
C LYS A 240 4.74 -4.68 14.87
N ALA A 241 4.19 -5.88 15.00
CA ALA A 241 3.02 -6.13 15.84
C ALA A 241 3.29 -5.75 17.31
N ASP A 242 4.42 -6.18 17.84
CA ASP A 242 4.83 -5.85 19.22
C ASP A 242 5.19 -4.37 19.34
N PHE A 243 5.94 -3.84 18.38
CA PHE A 243 6.39 -2.45 18.37
C PHE A 243 5.23 -1.45 18.27
N LEU A 244 4.28 -1.66 17.37
CA LEU A 244 3.11 -0.78 17.20
C LEU A 244 2.03 -1.08 18.23
N GLY A 245 1.75 -2.36 18.50
CA GLY A 245 0.68 -2.78 19.39
C GLY A 245 0.86 -2.33 20.83
N ASN A 246 2.09 -2.26 21.31
CA ASN A 246 2.41 -1.81 22.68
C ASN A 246 2.63 -0.29 22.81
N ALA A 247 2.63 0.46 21.71
CA ALA A 247 2.74 1.91 21.76
C ALA A 247 1.44 2.59 22.21
N ARG A 248 1.56 3.74 22.88
CA ARG A 248 0.42 4.61 23.22
C ARG A 248 -0.14 5.30 21.99
N ALA A 249 0.72 5.72 21.08
CA ALA A 249 0.36 6.29 19.78
C ALA A 249 1.51 6.13 18.78
N LEU A 250 1.16 6.10 17.50
CA LEU A 250 2.09 6.34 16.40
C LEU A 250 2.21 7.85 16.19
N LEU A 251 3.44 8.37 16.13
CA LEU A 251 3.72 9.73 15.64
C LEU A 251 4.04 9.68 14.15
N PHE A 252 3.30 10.48 13.38
CA PHE A 252 3.49 10.59 11.93
C PHE A 252 3.63 12.07 11.53
N PRO A 253 4.76 12.74 11.90
CA PRO A 253 4.94 14.17 11.84
C PRO A 253 5.48 14.68 10.50
N ILE A 254 5.09 14.06 9.42
CA ILE A 254 5.60 14.27 8.05
C ILE A 254 5.54 15.73 7.58
N ASP A 255 6.43 16.06 6.62
CA ASP A 255 6.52 17.39 6.01
C ASP A 255 6.50 17.31 4.47
N TRP A 256 5.66 16.45 3.93
CA TRP A 256 5.49 16.25 2.50
C TRP A 256 4.09 15.71 2.20
N PRO A 257 3.56 15.86 0.98
CA PRO A 257 2.29 15.26 0.59
C PRO A 257 2.46 13.72 0.48
N GLU A 258 2.19 13.03 1.58
CA GLU A 258 2.27 11.57 1.63
C GLU A 258 1.23 10.95 0.70
N PRO A 259 1.61 10.09 -0.25
CA PRO A 259 0.63 9.47 -1.14
C PRO A 259 -0.38 8.57 -0.43
N PHE A 260 0.05 7.83 0.63
CA PHE A 260 -0.85 7.02 1.44
C PHE A 260 -0.40 6.87 2.91
N GLY A 261 0.81 6.35 3.16
CA GLY A 261 1.33 6.16 4.51
C GLY A 261 0.89 4.86 5.18
N LEU A 262 1.35 3.72 4.68
CA LEU A 262 1.02 2.37 5.17
C LEU A 262 1.14 2.22 6.69
N VAL A 263 2.11 2.87 7.31
CA VAL A 263 2.36 2.77 8.76
C VAL A 263 1.17 3.23 9.60
N MET A 264 0.33 4.14 9.09
CA MET A 264 -0.89 4.57 9.78
C MET A 264 -1.89 3.42 9.89
N ILE A 265 -2.14 2.70 8.79
CA ILE A 265 -3.06 1.56 8.81
C ILE A 265 -2.45 0.34 9.52
N GLU A 266 -1.13 0.18 9.53
CA GLU A 266 -0.41 -0.81 10.33
C GLU A 266 -0.61 -0.55 11.83
N ALA A 267 -0.51 0.71 12.27
CA ALA A 267 -0.82 1.09 13.66
C ALA A 267 -2.31 0.86 13.99
N MET A 268 -3.21 1.26 13.10
CA MET A 268 -4.64 1.04 13.26
C MET A 268 -5.01 -0.44 13.34
N ALA A 269 -4.33 -1.31 12.58
CA ALA A 269 -4.50 -2.76 12.67
C ALA A 269 -4.17 -3.29 14.08
N CYS A 270 -3.15 -2.74 14.73
CA CYS A 270 -2.84 -3.04 16.14
C CYS A 270 -3.81 -2.37 17.13
N GLY A 271 -4.71 -1.49 16.69
CA GLY A 271 -5.56 -0.67 17.54
C GLY A 271 -4.86 0.57 18.10
N THR A 272 -3.69 0.93 17.57
CA THR A 272 -2.88 2.04 18.05
C THR A 272 -3.31 3.33 17.37
N PRO A 273 -3.70 4.37 18.13
CA PRO A 273 -4.10 5.66 17.56
C PRO A 273 -2.90 6.39 16.93
N VAL A 274 -3.21 7.27 15.97
CA VAL A 274 -2.21 8.00 15.19
C VAL A 274 -2.28 9.49 15.51
N ILE A 275 -1.15 10.13 15.77
CA ILE A 275 -1.01 11.59 15.79
C ILE A 275 -0.20 11.98 14.56
N ALA A 276 -0.84 12.64 13.61
CA ALA A 276 -0.25 12.90 12.30
C ALA A 276 -0.38 14.36 11.87
N TRP A 277 0.63 14.85 11.12
CA TRP A 277 0.52 16.13 10.43
C TRP A 277 -0.47 16.05 9.29
N GLU A 278 -1.32 17.07 9.17
CA GLU A 278 -2.35 17.20 8.14
C GLU A 278 -1.70 17.50 6.78
N ASN A 279 -1.18 16.46 6.11
CA ASN A 279 -0.45 16.55 4.85
C ASN A 279 -0.78 15.36 3.94
N GLY A 280 -1.01 15.63 2.63
CA GLY A 280 -1.31 14.58 1.65
C GLY A 280 -2.54 13.75 2.03
N SER A 281 -2.42 12.45 1.96
CA SER A 281 -3.49 11.48 2.27
C SER A 281 -3.90 11.39 3.74
N VAL A 282 -3.15 11.99 4.66
CA VAL A 282 -3.38 11.82 6.11
C VAL A 282 -4.81 12.12 6.55
N PRO A 283 -5.48 13.21 6.08
CA PRO A 283 -6.88 13.49 6.42
C PRO A 283 -7.89 12.46 5.89
N GLU A 284 -7.50 11.66 4.88
CA GLU A 284 -8.35 10.60 4.32
C GLU A 284 -8.28 9.31 5.15
N ILE A 285 -7.22 9.13 5.95
CA ILE A 285 -6.93 7.91 6.70
C ILE A 285 -7.23 8.06 8.18
N VAL A 286 -6.80 9.18 8.78
CA VAL A 286 -6.96 9.45 10.21
C VAL A 286 -8.21 10.28 10.46
N GLU A 287 -9.14 9.72 11.26
CA GLU A 287 -10.38 10.39 11.68
C GLU A 287 -10.18 11.03 13.06
N PRO A 288 -10.23 12.37 13.14
CA PRO A 288 -9.98 13.09 14.39
C PRO A 288 -10.92 12.68 15.53
N GLY A 289 -10.34 12.26 16.66
CA GLY A 289 -11.08 11.82 17.84
C GLY A 289 -11.61 10.38 17.78
N LEU A 290 -11.49 9.71 16.63
CA LEU A 290 -11.90 8.33 16.43
C LEU A 290 -10.70 7.40 16.30
N THR A 291 -9.80 7.67 15.34
CA THR A 291 -8.60 6.85 15.09
C THR A 291 -7.30 7.56 15.43
N GLY A 292 -7.35 8.86 15.72
CA GLY A 292 -6.19 9.65 16.02
C GLY A 292 -6.49 11.15 16.11
N TYR A 293 -5.47 11.94 15.87
CA TYR A 293 -5.59 13.40 15.78
C TYR A 293 -4.75 13.95 14.63
N LEU A 294 -5.32 14.91 13.90
CA LEU A 294 -4.63 15.72 12.92
C LEU A 294 -4.07 16.96 13.61
N VAL A 295 -2.81 17.27 13.34
CA VAL A 295 -2.09 18.39 13.99
C VAL A 295 -1.29 19.17 12.96
N LYS A 296 -1.04 20.47 13.27
CA LYS A 296 -0.27 21.39 12.43
C LYS A 296 0.96 21.96 13.13
N SER A 297 1.11 21.69 14.43
CA SER A 297 2.20 22.19 15.26
C SER A 297 2.62 21.19 16.33
N LEU A 298 3.82 21.39 16.89
CA LEU A 298 4.33 20.61 18.01
C LEU A 298 3.43 20.76 19.25
N ASP A 299 2.90 21.95 19.50
CA ASP A 299 2.03 22.22 20.64
C ASP A 299 0.69 21.49 20.51
N GLU A 300 0.10 21.46 19.30
CA GLU A 300 -1.09 20.67 19.02
C GLU A 300 -0.82 19.17 19.20
N ALA A 301 0.34 18.68 18.77
CA ALA A 301 0.71 17.27 18.95
C ALA A 301 0.82 16.91 20.44
N VAL A 302 1.46 17.74 21.25
CA VAL A 302 1.56 17.56 22.70
C VAL A 302 0.16 17.62 23.36
N MET A 303 -0.70 18.54 22.95
CA MET A 303 -2.09 18.58 23.43
C MET A 303 -2.90 17.35 23.04
N ALA A 304 -2.65 16.80 21.84
CA ALA A 304 -3.32 15.58 21.37
C ALA A 304 -2.93 14.35 22.21
N LEU A 305 -1.67 14.25 22.66
CA LEU A 305 -1.23 13.20 23.57
C LEU A 305 -2.06 13.15 24.87
N GLY A 306 -2.42 14.30 25.44
CA GLY A 306 -3.27 14.40 26.63
C GLY A 306 -4.73 13.96 26.39
N LYS A 307 -5.12 13.70 25.15
CA LYS A 307 -6.49 13.26 24.79
C LYS A 307 -6.56 11.79 24.34
N LEU A 308 -5.44 11.07 24.30
CA LEU A 308 -5.38 9.69 23.80
C LEU A 308 -6.30 8.73 24.55
N ASP A 309 -6.50 8.92 25.85
CA ASP A 309 -7.38 8.07 26.67
C ASP A 309 -8.87 8.17 26.25
N ARG A 310 -9.23 9.12 25.40
CA ARG A 310 -10.58 9.24 24.82
C ARG A 310 -10.77 8.37 23.57
N ILE A 311 -9.70 7.85 23.00
CA ILE A 311 -9.74 7.01 21.79
C ILE A 311 -9.80 5.54 22.19
N SER A 312 -10.83 4.86 21.74
CA SER A 312 -10.97 3.42 21.93
C SER A 312 -10.12 2.65 20.91
N ARG A 313 -9.17 1.87 21.38
CA ARG A 313 -8.35 0.99 20.53
C ARG A 313 -9.21 -0.01 19.72
N ARG A 314 -10.34 -0.47 20.28
CA ARG A 314 -11.30 -1.32 19.57
C ARG A 314 -11.93 -0.60 18.38
N ILE A 315 -12.24 0.69 18.51
CA ILE A 315 -12.78 1.50 17.41
C ILE A 315 -11.70 1.73 16.36
N VAL A 316 -10.45 2.04 16.76
CA VAL A 316 -9.33 2.16 15.84
C VAL A 316 -9.16 0.89 15.00
N ARG A 317 -9.17 -0.29 15.63
CA ARG A 317 -9.13 -1.59 14.95
C ARG A 317 -10.33 -1.80 14.04
N ALA A 318 -11.55 -1.51 14.49
CA ALA A 318 -12.76 -1.67 13.68
C ALA A 318 -12.73 -0.81 12.42
N THR A 319 -12.27 0.44 12.52
CA THR A 319 -12.09 1.32 11.36
C THR A 319 -11.06 0.76 10.35
N PHE A 320 -9.95 0.17 10.85
CA PHE A 320 -9.02 -0.55 9.98
C PHE A 320 -9.72 -1.71 9.26
N GLU A 321 -10.47 -2.53 9.98
CA GLU A 321 -11.13 -3.71 9.41
C GLU A 321 -12.20 -3.34 8.37
N GLU A 322 -12.85 -2.21 8.53
CA GLU A 322 -13.84 -1.71 7.57
C GLU A 322 -13.18 -1.11 6.33
N ARG A 323 -12.07 -0.36 6.48
CA ARG A 323 -11.59 0.52 5.42
C ARG A 323 -10.27 0.10 4.78
N PHE A 324 -9.41 -0.67 5.47
CA PHE A 324 -8.02 -0.81 5.08
C PHE A 324 -7.53 -2.27 5.06
N THR A 325 -8.44 -3.22 4.82
CA THR A 325 -8.08 -4.62 4.65
C THR A 325 -7.74 -4.96 3.20
N ALA A 326 -6.91 -5.99 3.00
CA ALA A 326 -6.51 -6.44 1.67
C ALA A 326 -7.69 -7.00 0.85
N ASP A 327 -8.67 -7.62 1.52
CA ASP A 327 -9.88 -8.14 0.87
C ASP A 327 -10.75 -7.01 0.31
N ARG A 328 -10.95 -5.92 1.06
CA ARG A 328 -11.62 -4.71 0.58
C ARG A 328 -10.85 -4.10 -0.60
N MET A 329 -9.51 -3.92 -0.46
CA MET A 329 -8.66 -3.38 -1.53
C MET A 329 -8.77 -4.21 -2.81
N ALA A 330 -8.72 -5.55 -2.70
CA ALA A 330 -8.83 -6.42 -3.86
C ALA A 330 -10.21 -6.31 -4.51
N GLN A 331 -11.29 -6.21 -3.73
CA GLN A 331 -12.64 -6.05 -4.25
C GLN A 331 -12.79 -4.72 -5.01
N ASP A 332 -12.26 -3.61 -4.49
CA ASP A 332 -12.28 -2.32 -5.16
C ASP A 332 -11.55 -2.37 -6.52
N TYR A 333 -10.40 -3.06 -6.60
CA TYR A 333 -9.73 -3.28 -7.88
C TYR A 333 -10.54 -4.15 -8.83
N ILE A 334 -11.20 -5.20 -8.34
CA ILE A 334 -12.07 -6.05 -9.17
C ILE A 334 -13.21 -5.24 -9.79
N ASP A 335 -13.77 -4.30 -9.05
CA ASP A 335 -14.85 -3.43 -9.54
C ASP A 335 -14.32 -2.45 -10.61
N ILE A 336 -13.12 -1.89 -10.41
CA ILE A 336 -12.44 -1.10 -11.46
C ILE A 336 -12.17 -1.95 -12.70
N TYR A 337 -11.66 -3.18 -12.55
CA TYR A 337 -11.37 -4.04 -13.71
C TYR A 337 -12.62 -4.35 -14.52
N ARG A 338 -13.76 -4.61 -13.86
CA ARG A 338 -15.05 -4.85 -14.52
C ARG A 338 -15.56 -3.65 -15.30
N ALA A 339 -15.16 -2.43 -14.91
CA ALA A 339 -15.53 -1.20 -15.56
C ALA A 339 -14.64 -0.86 -16.77
N LEU A 340 -13.51 -1.56 -16.98
CA LEU A 340 -12.64 -1.33 -18.13
C LEU A 340 -13.35 -1.74 -19.44
N PRO A 341 -13.24 -0.95 -20.51
CA PRO A 341 -14.00 -1.19 -21.78
C PRO A 341 -13.71 -2.53 -22.45
N GLY A 342 -12.47 -3.03 -22.34
CA GLY A 342 -12.01 -4.27 -22.96
C GLY A 342 -12.27 -5.53 -22.12
N VAL A 343 -12.69 -5.38 -20.86
CA VAL A 343 -13.01 -6.52 -19.99
C VAL A 343 -14.43 -7.01 -20.25
N ARG A 344 -14.55 -8.18 -20.84
CA ARG A 344 -15.86 -8.80 -21.08
C ARG A 344 -16.50 -9.15 -19.74
N ALA A 345 -17.76 -8.70 -19.54
CA ALA A 345 -18.56 -9.21 -18.44
C ALA A 345 -18.58 -10.75 -18.52
N ALA A 346 -18.16 -11.41 -17.43
CA ALA A 346 -18.31 -12.86 -17.36
C ALA A 346 -19.77 -13.18 -17.62
N THR A 347 -20.07 -13.81 -18.77
CA THR A 347 -21.39 -14.35 -19.04
C THR A 347 -21.67 -15.36 -17.92
N THR A 348 -22.52 -14.98 -16.99
CA THR A 348 -23.10 -15.94 -16.03
C THR A 348 -23.63 -17.09 -16.87
N PRO A 349 -23.21 -18.36 -16.65
CA PRO A 349 -23.78 -19.47 -17.38
C PRO A 349 -25.28 -19.41 -17.11
N MET A 350 -26.09 -19.18 -18.15
CA MET A 350 -27.52 -19.37 -18.04
C MET A 350 -27.70 -20.85 -17.62
N LEU A 351 -28.15 -21.03 -16.39
CA LEU A 351 -28.74 -22.30 -15.98
C LEU A 351 -29.84 -22.61 -17.01
N HIS A 352 -29.52 -23.49 -17.95
CA HIS A 352 -30.56 -24.10 -18.74
C HIS A 352 -31.45 -24.88 -17.76
N LEU A 353 -32.52 -24.24 -17.32
CA LEU A 353 -33.68 -24.95 -16.82
C LEU A 353 -34.08 -25.93 -17.94
N ARG A 354 -33.75 -27.19 -17.75
CA ARG A 354 -34.34 -28.23 -18.57
C ARG A 354 -35.84 -28.15 -18.36
N ASP A 355 -36.56 -27.69 -19.38
CA ASP A 355 -37.99 -27.88 -19.51
C ASP A 355 -38.27 -29.36 -19.50
N GLY A 356 -38.59 -29.90 -18.33
CA GLY A 356 -39.12 -31.22 -18.15
C GLY A 356 -40.58 -31.22 -18.58
N ARG A 357 -40.85 -31.29 -19.88
CA ARG A 357 -42.11 -31.79 -20.41
C ARG A 357 -41.92 -33.26 -20.78
N ASP A 358 -42.10 -34.14 -19.84
CA ASP A 358 -42.60 -35.47 -20.10
C ASP A 358 -44.07 -35.49 -19.73
N ALA A 359 -44.89 -35.14 -20.74
CA ALA A 359 -46.26 -35.58 -20.81
C ALA A 359 -46.24 -36.89 -21.54
N ASP A 360 -46.45 -37.98 -20.80
CA ASP A 360 -47.09 -39.22 -21.29
C ASP A 360 -46.98 -40.23 -20.15
N VAL A 361 -48.08 -40.43 -19.46
CA VAL A 361 -48.61 -41.75 -18.99
C VAL A 361 -49.89 -41.48 -18.22
N LEU A 362 -50.97 -41.40 -18.93
CA LEU A 362 -52.30 -41.66 -18.40
C LEU A 362 -53.09 -42.45 -19.45
N GLN A 363 -52.87 -43.73 -19.47
CA GLN A 363 -53.87 -44.75 -19.98
C GLN A 363 -53.53 -46.11 -19.45
N ALA A 364 -54.37 -46.56 -18.57
CA ALA A 364 -54.76 -47.96 -18.31
C ALA A 364 -54.96 -48.23 -16.84
N ALA A 365 -56.18 -48.16 -16.39
CA ALA A 365 -56.83 -49.20 -15.61
C ALA A 365 -58.21 -48.70 -15.20
N GLN A 366 -59.10 -49.38 -15.69
CA GLN A 366 -60.49 -49.52 -15.26
C GLN A 366 -60.66 -49.73 -13.78
#